data_874d3a206fa5239240db5faf5c7c3333
#
_entry.id   874d3a206fa5239240db5faf5c7c3333
#
_cell.length_a   1.000
_cell.length_b   1.000
_cell.length_c   1.000
_cell.angle_alpha   90.00
_cell.angle_beta   90.00
_cell.angle_gamma   90.00
#
_symmetry.space_group_name_H-M   'P 1'
#
loop_
_entity.id
_entity.type
_entity.pdbx_description
1 polymer ?
#
loop_
_entity_poly.entity_id
_entity_poly.type
_entity_poly.pdbx_seq_one_letter_code
_entity_poly.pdbx_strand_id
1 'polypeptide(L)'
;MPEIVVMRGNDGKLCGLGEKHNASLVKFRRVLQEAEIGQTFSFAYKLPRSPQHHRWFFARVNELLGMQETFTDLEHLLVFLKVGAGFVEFLPGTDGQLVAVPKSIAWHTLDEREFTEARMAMQTFLWTEPAQAALWPHLNPDQRYAMVDQWSRG
;
A
#
# COMPACT_ATOMS: atom_id res chain seq x y z
N MET A 1 -17.91 -1.59 15.73
CA MET A 1 -17.16 -2.64 16.44
C MET A 1 -16.08 -1.99 17.29
N PRO A 2 -15.86 -2.44 18.53
CA PRO A 2 -14.75 -1.93 19.34
C PRO A 2 -13.42 -2.36 18.69
N GLU A 3 -12.54 -1.40 18.51
CA GLU A 3 -11.19 -1.62 18.00
C GLU A 3 -10.20 -1.61 19.17
N ILE A 4 -9.31 -2.59 19.21
CA ILE A 4 -8.23 -2.68 20.18
C ILE A 4 -6.91 -2.62 19.43
N VAL A 5 -6.15 -1.54 19.64
CA VAL A 5 -4.79 -1.44 19.12
C VAL A 5 -3.84 -2.04 20.16
N VAL A 6 -3.07 -3.05 19.74
CA VAL A 6 -2.11 -3.73 20.61
C VAL A 6 -0.69 -3.55 20.08
N MET A 7 0.26 -3.56 20.99
CA MET A 7 1.68 -3.53 20.67
C MET A 7 2.40 -4.64 21.42
N ARG A 8 3.57 -5.03 20.94
CA ARG A 8 4.47 -5.91 21.68
C ARG A 8 5.32 -5.05 22.63
N GLY A 9 5.17 -5.29 23.91
CA GLY A 9 5.97 -4.60 24.93
C GLY A 9 7.42 -5.12 24.99
N ASN A 10 8.26 -4.44 25.74
CA ASN A 10 9.68 -4.81 25.93
C ASN A 10 9.86 -6.18 26.58
N ASP A 11 8.87 -6.65 27.33
CA ASP A 11 8.78 -7.98 27.92
C ASP A 11 8.31 -9.07 26.95
N GLY A 12 8.09 -8.71 25.68
CA GLY A 12 7.59 -9.60 24.63
C GLY A 12 6.10 -9.89 24.70
N LYS A 13 5.35 -9.37 25.66
CA LYS A 13 3.92 -9.57 25.81
C LYS A 13 3.12 -8.53 25.06
N LEU A 14 1.87 -8.88 24.71
CA LEU A 14 0.96 -7.94 24.10
C LEU A 14 0.37 -7.01 25.17
N CYS A 15 0.44 -5.70 24.92
CA CYS A 15 -0.21 -4.65 25.68
C CYS A 15 -1.01 -3.75 24.75
N GLY A 16 -2.02 -3.06 25.26
CA GLY A 16 -2.78 -2.08 24.50
C GLY A 16 -1.98 -0.79 24.30
N LEU A 17 -2.20 -0.11 23.19
CA LEU A 17 -1.59 1.17 22.91
C LEU A 17 -2.28 2.27 23.74
N GLY A 18 -1.63 2.69 24.84
CA GLY A 18 -2.17 3.66 25.80
C GLY A 18 -3.27 3.09 26.69
N GLU A 19 -3.74 3.91 27.63
CA GLU A 19 -4.69 3.49 28.69
C GLU A 19 -6.02 2.94 28.15
N LYS A 20 -6.58 3.59 27.14
CA LYS A 20 -7.86 3.20 26.52
C LYS A 20 -7.81 1.78 25.96
N HIS A 21 -6.76 1.49 25.18
CA HIS A 21 -6.62 0.18 24.54
C HIS A 21 -6.17 -0.89 25.54
N ASN A 22 -5.42 -0.54 26.58
CA ASN A 22 -5.11 -1.44 27.70
C ASN A 22 -6.38 -1.85 28.45
N ALA A 23 -7.25 -0.92 28.80
CA ALA A 23 -8.52 -1.23 29.45
C ALA A 23 -9.41 -2.12 28.56
N SER A 24 -9.46 -1.86 27.27
CA SER A 24 -10.20 -2.68 26.29
C SER A 24 -9.59 -4.09 26.16
N LEU A 25 -8.28 -4.21 26.18
CA LEU A 25 -7.58 -5.50 26.11
C LEU A 25 -7.86 -6.35 27.37
N VAL A 26 -7.90 -5.73 28.55
CA VAL A 26 -8.26 -6.40 29.81
C VAL A 26 -9.69 -6.95 29.76
N LYS A 27 -10.64 -6.14 29.30
CA LYS A 27 -12.04 -6.58 29.10
C LYS A 27 -12.13 -7.74 28.11
N PHE A 28 -11.42 -7.65 27.00
CA PHE A 28 -11.37 -8.69 25.98
C PHE A 28 -10.79 -10.00 26.52
N ARG A 29 -9.70 -9.95 27.29
CA ARG A 29 -9.12 -11.15 27.93
C ARG A 29 -10.10 -11.81 28.87
N ARG A 30 -10.91 -11.02 29.62
CA ARG A 30 -11.95 -11.56 30.50
C ARG A 30 -13.02 -12.33 29.68
N VAL A 31 -13.47 -11.76 28.56
CA VAL A 31 -14.43 -12.44 27.66
C VAL A 31 -13.88 -13.78 27.20
N LEU A 32 -12.59 -13.85 26.83
CA LEU A 32 -11.95 -15.11 26.43
C LEU A 32 -11.87 -16.13 27.59
N GLN A 33 -11.62 -15.67 28.82
CA GLN A 33 -11.54 -16.54 30.00
C GLN A 33 -12.89 -17.09 30.44
N GLU A 34 -13.95 -16.31 30.24
CA GLU A 34 -15.35 -16.67 30.58
C GLU A 34 -16.02 -17.51 29.47
N ALA A 35 -15.35 -17.70 28.34
CA ALA A 35 -15.87 -18.45 27.21
C ALA A 35 -16.07 -19.93 27.55
N GLU A 36 -17.16 -20.53 27.08
CA GLU A 36 -17.43 -21.94 27.20
C GLU A 36 -16.47 -22.78 26.36
N ILE A 37 -16.26 -24.04 26.81
CA ILE A 37 -15.41 -24.97 26.05
C ILE A 37 -16.03 -25.21 24.67
N GLY A 38 -15.27 -24.99 23.61
CA GLY A 38 -15.73 -25.12 22.22
C GLY A 38 -16.35 -23.86 21.63
N GLN A 39 -16.51 -22.78 22.40
CA GLN A 39 -16.93 -21.49 21.88
C GLN A 39 -15.85 -20.91 20.97
N THR A 40 -16.25 -20.46 19.78
CA THR A 40 -15.34 -19.89 18.79
C THR A 40 -15.45 -18.38 18.72
N PHE A 41 -14.33 -17.74 18.46
CA PHE A 41 -14.21 -16.31 18.23
C PHE A 41 -13.56 -16.06 16.89
N SER A 42 -13.98 -15.02 16.18
CA SER A 42 -13.36 -14.59 14.93
C SER A 42 -12.79 -13.19 15.11
N PHE A 43 -11.56 -13.01 14.69
CA PHE A 43 -10.86 -11.72 14.75
C PHE A 43 -10.38 -11.31 13.36
N ALA A 44 -10.51 -10.02 13.05
CA ALA A 44 -9.78 -9.41 11.95
C ALA A 44 -8.67 -8.54 12.55
N TYR A 45 -7.49 -8.57 11.94
CA TYR A 45 -6.38 -7.70 12.34
C TYR A 45 -5.86 -6.91 11.16
N LYS A 46 -5.34 -5.73 11.46
CA LYS A 46 -4.61 -4.91 10.50
C LYS A 46 -3.20 -4.62 11.03
N LEU A 47 -2.22 -4.75 10.17
CA LEU A 47 -0.87 -4.27 10.47
C LEU A 47 -0.80 -2.79 10.10
N PRO A 48 -0.56 -1.87 11.07
CA PRO A 48 -0.41 -0.47 10.74
C PRO A 48 0.72 -0.27 9.73
N ARG A 49 0.47 0.58 8.77
CA ARG A 49 1.46 0.92 7.74
C ARG A 49 2.65 1.64 8.37
N SER A 50 3.87 1.22 8.03
CA SER A 50 5.09 1.85 8.50
C SER A 50 5.23 3.29 7.97
N PRO A 51 5.38 4.32 8.85
CA PRO A 51 5.65 5.68 8.42
C PRO A 51 6.90 5.82 7.56
N GLN A 52 7.94 5.05 7.87
CA GLN A 52 9.18 5.02 7.09
C GLN A 52 8.94 4.46 5.69
N HIS A 53 8.21 3.36 5.57
CA HIS A 53 7.87 2.75 4.29
C HIS A 53 7.03 3.69 3.42
N HIS A 54 6.06 4.38 4.01
CA HIS A 54 5.25 5.38 3.32
C HIS A 54 6.11 6.52 2.76
N ARG A 55 6.95 7.14 3.60
CA ARG A 55 7.85 8.22 3.19
C ARG A 55 8.84 7.77 2.12
N TRP A 56 9.44 6.59 2.31
CA TRP A 56 10.36 6.00 1.36
C TRP A 56 9.70 5.81 -0.01
N PHE A 57 8.50 5.26 -0.06
CA PHE A 57 7.77 5.05 -1.31
C PHE A 57 7.53 6.36 -2.06
N PHE A 58 7.00 7.38 -1.38
CA PHE A 58 6.74 8.68 -2.02
C PHE A 58 8.03 9.39 -2.45
N ALA A 59 9.12 9.25 -1.69
CA ALA A 59 10.43 9.74 -2.10
C ALA A 59 10.90 9.05 -3.40
N ARG A 60 10.71 7.74 -3.51
CA ARG A 60 11.06 6.97 -4.72
C ARG A 60 10.21 7.38 -5.93
N VAL A 61 8.92 7.62 -5.74
CA VAL A 61 8.05 8.09 -6.84
C VAL A 61 8.42 9.52 -7.26
N ASN A 62 8.77 10.39 -6.33
CA ASN A 62 9.29 11.73 -6.64
C ASN A 62 10.60 11.67 -7.42
N GLU A 63 11.49 10.76 -7.08
CA GLU A 63 12.73 10.53 -7.84
C GLU A 63 12.42 10.07 -9.27
N LEU A 64 11.49 9.13 -9.43
CA LEU A 64 11.03 8.70 -10.75
C LEU A 64 10.42 9.85 -11.55
N LEU A 65 9.65 10.73 -10.88
CA LEU A 65 9.09 11.93 -11.51
C LEU A 65 10.18 12.82 -12.11
N GLY A 66 11.29 12.98 -11.42
CA GLY A 66 12.44 13.73 -11.91
C GLY A 66 13.26 13.05 -13.02
N MET A 67 13.16 11.72 -13.13
CA MET A 67 13.92 10.92 -14.10
C MET A 67 13.18 10.68 -15.43
N GLN A 68 11.87 10.74 -15.44
CA GLN A 68 11.03 10.45 -16.60
C GLN A 68 10.64 11.74 -17.35
N GLU A 69 10.10 11.59 -18.57
CA GLU A 69 9.91 12.72 -19.49
C GLU A 69 8.44 13.11 -19.73
N THR A 70 7.48 12.28 -19.32
CA THR A 70 6.07 12.41 -19.73
C THR A 70 5.22 13.15 -18.72
N PHE A 71 5.39 12.84 -17.43
CA PHE A 71 4.57 13.42 -16.36
C PHE A 71 5.28 14.57 -15.67
N THR A 72 4.55 15.66 -15.40
CA THR A 72 5.03 16.80 -14.62
C THR A 72 4.40 16.87 -13.23
N ASP A 73 3.37 16.07 -13.01
CA ASP A 73 2.59 16.03 -11.77
C ASP A 73 2.68 14.66 -11.12
N LEU A 74 2.96 14.65 -9.80
CA LEU A 74 3.11 13.42 -9.03
C LEU A 74 1.84 12.57 -9.02
N GLU A 75 0.67 13.19 -8.90
CA GLU A 75 -0.61 12.48 -8.88
C GLU A 75 -0.88 11.78 -10.22
N HIS A 76 -0.55 12.43 -11.33
CA HIS A 76 -0.70 11.81 -12.66
C HIS A 76 0.24 10.61 -12.84
N LEU A 77 1.48 10.72 -12.37
CA LEU A 77 2.42 9.58 -12.37
C LEU A 77 1.90 8.44 -11.48
N LEU A 78 1.39 8.75 -10.28
CA LEU A 78 0.79 7.75 -9.40
C LEU A 78 -0.42 7.06 -10.02
N VAL A 79 -1.30 7.81 -10.68
CA VAL A 79 -2.45 7.23 -11.43
C VAL A 79 -1.95 6.25 -12.50
N PHE A 80 -0.96 6.64 -13.28
CA PHE A 80 -0.34 5.80 -14.29
C PHE A 80 0.23 4.50 -13.69
N LEU A 81 0.97 4.59 -12.60
CA LEU A 81 1.54 3.43 -11.91
C LEU A 81 0.46 2.51 -11.32
N LYS A 82 -0.58 3.07 -10.71
CA LYS A 82 -1.70 2.31 -10.14
C LYS A 82 -2.47 1.55 -11.21
N VAL A 83 -2.80 2.23 -12.31
CA VAL A 83 -3.54 1.61 -13.43
C VAL A 83 -2.71 0.50 -14.06
N GLY A 84 -1.44 0.76 -14.32
CA GLY A 84 -0.53 -0.23 -14.88
C GLY A 84 -0.28 -1.44 -13.97
N ALA A 85 -0.28 -1.22 -12.66
CA ALA A 85 -0.17 -2.27 -11.66
C ALA A 85 -1.46 -3.10 -11.46
N GLY A 86 -2.58 -2.68 -12.07
CA GLY A 86 -3.89 -3.27 -11.82
C GLY A 86 -4.48 -2.91 -10.46
N PHE A 87 -3.95 -1.88 -9.79
CA PHE A 87 -4.45 -1.38 -8.51
C PHE A 87 -5.62 -0.42 -8.73
N VAL A 88 -6.71 -0.99 -9.22
CA VAL A 88 -7.90 -0.28 -9.68
C VAL A 88 -9.18 -1.00 -9.24
N GLU A 89 -10.28 -0.26 -9.25
CA GLU A 89 -11.62 -0.81 -9.25
C GLU A 89 -12.32 -0.43 -10.56
N PHE A 90 -13.30 -1.22 -10.96
CA PHE A 90 -14.04 -0.98 -12.18
C PHE A 90 -15.42 -0.43 -11.84
N LEU A 91 -15.70 0.76 -12.35
CA LEU A 91 -16.98 1.45 -12.15
C LEU A 91 -17.67 1.69 -13.51
N PRO A 92 -19.02 1.69 -13.54
CA PRO A 92 -19.74 2.09 -14.76
C PRO A 92 -19.43 3.55 -15.12
N GLY A 93 -18.96 3.76 -16.34
CA GLY A 93 -18.81 5.09 -16.91
C GLY A 93 -20.14 5.69 -17.37
N THR A 94 -20.09 6.93 -17.88
CA THR A 94 -21.28 7.66 -18.34
C THR A 94 -21.96 7.02 -19.55
N ASP A 95 -21.24 6.20 -20.30
CA ASP A 95 -21.72 5.41 -21.44
C ASP A 95 -22.16 3.99 -21.06
N GLY A 96 -22.09 3.64 -19.75
CA GLY A 96 -22.40 2.32 -19.23
C GLY A 96 -21.27 1.29 -19.36
N GLN A 97 -20.14 1.62 -19.99
CA GLN A 97 -18.97 0.77 -20.04
C GLN A 97 -18.15 0.87 -18.75
N LEU A 98 -17.46 -0.21 -18.38
CA LEU A 98 -16.61 -0.23 -17.19
C LEU A 98 -15.35 0.60 -17.42
N VAL A 99 -15.06 1.46 -16.46
CA VAL A 99 -13.87 2.31 -16.42
C VAL A 99 -13.01 1.90 -15.24
N ALA A 100 -11.71 1.76 -15.47
CA ALA A 100 -10.73 1.51 -14.42
C ALA A 100 -10.47 2.80 -13.63
N VAL A 101 -10.76 2.78 -12.33
CA VAL A 101 -10.53 3.90 -11.42
C VAL A 101 -9.43 3.51 -10.43
N PRO A 102 -8.35 4.31 -10.31
CA PRO A 102 -7.27 4.01 -9.38
C PRO A 102 -7.76 3.99 -7.94
N LYS A 103 -7.39 2.95 -7.19
CA LYS A 103 -7.66 2.87 -5.75
C LYS A 103 -6.79 3.85 -4.98
N SER A 104 -7.28 4.29 -3.81
CA SER A 104 -6.49 5.12 -2.90
C SER A 104 -5.36 4.34 -2.26
N ILE A 105 -4.18 4.96 -2.15
CA ILE A 105 -3.04 4.50 -1.34
C ILE A 105 -2.82 5.41 -0.13
N ALA A 106 -3.82 6.18 0.26
CA ALA A 106 -3.75 7.05 1.42
C ALA A 106 -3.42 6.27 2.69
N TRP A 107 -2.77 6.94 3.66
CA TRP A 107 -2.27 6.33 4.88
C TRP A 107 -3.29 5.44 5.61
N HIS A 108 -4.53 5.89 5.69
CA HIS A 108 -5.60 5.20 6.41
C HIS A 108 -6.34 4.13 5.60
N THR A 109 -6.04 3.99 4.32
CA THR A 109 -6.80 3.11 3.40
C THR A 109 -6.22 1.71 3.33
N LEU A 110 -4.90 1.57 3.33
CA LEU A 110 -4.18 0.30 3.20
C LEU A 110 -3.37 -0.01 4.46
N ASP A 111 -3.38 -1.28 4.87
CA ASP A 111 -2.42 -1.78 5.84
C ASP A 111 -1.03 -1.99 5.21
N GLU A 112 -0.04 -2.39 6.02
CA GLU A 112 1.34 -2.57 5.55
C GLU A 112 1.45 -3.64 4.46
N ARG A 113 0.70 -4.74 4.57
CA ARG A 113 0.72 -5.82 3.57
C ARG A 113 0.13 -5.38 2.24
N GLU A 114 -1.06 -4.78 2.28
CA GLU A 114 -1.76 -4.28 1.09
C GLU A 114 -0.93 -3.22 0.37
N PHE A 115 -0.30 -2.33 1.13
CA PHE A 115 0.59 -1.31 0.58
C PHE A 115 1.85 -1.91 -0.06
N THR A 116 2.46 -2.91 0.57
CA THR A 116 3.61 -3.64 0.02
C THR A 116 3.25 -4.33 -1.29
N GLU A 117 2.11 -5.00 -1.34
CA GLU A 117 1.61 -5.67 -2.55
C GLU A 117 1.38 -4.66 -3.69
N ALA A 118 0.73 -3.52 -3.41
CA ALA A 118 0.50 -2.46 -4.38
C ALA A 118 1.82 -1.87 -4.90
N ARG A 119 2.76 -1.58 -4.01
CA ARG A 119 4.09 -1.06 -4.37
C ARG A 119 4.86 -2.04 -5.25
N MET A 120 4.89 -3.31 -4.89
CA MET A 120 5.57 -4.35 -5.68
C MET A 120 4.96 -4.50 -7.07
N ALA A 121 3.64 -4.44 -7.18
CA ALA A 121 2.94 -4.47 -8.47
C ALA A 121 3.30 -3.26 -9.35
N MET A 122 3.41 -2.06 -8.76
CA MET A 122 3.87 -0.86 -9.48
C MET A 122 5.32 -1.00 -9.96
N GLN A 123 6.22 -1.55 -9.14
CA GLN A 123 7.59 -1.83 -9.54
C GLN A 123 7.66 -2.84 -10.68
N THR A 124 6.87 -3.91 -10.61
CA THR A 124 6.80 -4.91 -11.68
C THR A 124 6.30 -4.29 -12.98
N PHE A 125 5.30 -3.41 -12.91
CA PHE A 125 4.81 -2.68 -14.08
C PHE A 125 5.90 -1.84 -14.76
N LEU A 126 6.79 -1.19 -14.01
CA LEU A 126 7.89 -0.39 -14.56
C LEU A 126 8.88 -1.21 -15.41
N TRP A 127 8.96 -2.52 -15.21
CA TRP A 127 9.80 -3.40 -16.03
C TRP A 127 9.13 -3.81 -17.35
N THR A 128 7.90 -3.42 -17.59
CA THR A 128 7.20 -3.71 -18.85
C THR A 128 7.57 -2.70 -19.94
N GLU A 129 7.55 -3.16 -21.19
CA GLU A 129 7.80 -2.29 -22.34
C GLU A 129 6.83 -1.12 -22.45
N PRO A 130 5.49 -1.31 -22.30
CA PRO A 130 4.54 -0.20 -22.35
C PRO A 130 4.82 0.90 -21.31
N ALA A 131 5.18 0.53 -20.09
CA ALA A 131 5.52 1.50 -19.05
C ALA A 131 6.77 2.29 -19.42
N GLN A 132 7.83 1.61 -19.86
CA GLN A 132 9.10 2.23 -20.22
C GLN A 132 8.95 3.13 -21.45
N ALA A 133 8.20 2.71 -22.45
CA ALA A 133 7.93 3.52 -23.65
C ALA A 133 7.12 4.78 -23.32
N ALA A 134 6.18 4.70 -22.39
CA ALA A 134 5.39 5.84 -21.94
C ALA A 134 6.22 6.84 -21.14
N LEU A 135 7.11 6.37 -20.27
CA LEU A 135 7.91 7.24 -19.39
C LEU A 135 9.11 7.86 -20.09
N TRP A 136 9.71 7.15 -21.05
CA TRP A 136 10.89 7.60 -21.80
C TRP A 136 10.70 7.43 -23.31
N PRO A 137 9.79 8.20 -23.93
CA PRO A 137 9.47 8.04 -25.35
C PRO A 137 10.66 8.33 -26.28
N HIS A 138 11.62 9.14 -25.85
CA HIS A 138 12.79 9.52 -26.65
C HIS A 138 14.00 8.58 -26.50
N LEU A 139 13.95 7.64 -25.56
CA LEU A 139 15.02 6.68 -25.34
C LEU A 139 14.77 5.37 -26.12
N ASN A 140 15.84 4.68 -26.48
CA ASN A 140 15.74 3.32 -27.04
C ASN A 140 15.49 2.28 -25.92
N PRO A 141 15.11 1.03 -26.24
CA PRO A 141 14.80 0.01 -25.23
C PRO A 141 15.90 -0.25 -24.21
N ASP A 142 17.17 -0.28 -24.63
CA ASP A 142 18.30 -0.51 -23.71
C ASP A 142 18.49 0.65 -22.74
N GLN A 143 18.33 1.87 -23.21
CA GLN A 143 18.39 3.07 -22.37
C GLN A 143 17.22 3.11 -21.37
N ARG A 144 16.01 2.75 -21.79
CA ARG A 144 14.83 2.66 -20.92
C ARG A 144 15.05 1.64 -19.83
N TYR A 145 15.55 0.46 -20.17
CA TYR A 145 15.90 -0.57 -19.20
C TYR A 145 16.91 -0.05 -18.16
N ALA A 146 17.96 0.63 -18.62
CA ALA A 146 18.97 1.22 -17.75
C ALA A 146 18.38 2.27 -16.78
N MET A 147 17.39 3.06 -17.21
CA MET A 147 16.72 4.04 -16.36
C MET A 147 15.93 3.36 -15.23
N VAL A 148 15.19 2.29 -15.55
CA VAL A 148 14.46 1.52 -14.53
C VAL A 148 15.42 0.82 -13.58
N ASP A 149 16.49 0.23 -14.09
CA ASP A 149 17.53 -0.43 -13.29
C ASP A 149 18.20 0.55 -12.33
N GLN A 150 18.57 1.73 -12.82
CA GLN A 150 19.13 2.80 -11.98
C GLN A 150 18.17 3.20 -10.86
N TRP A 151 16.90 3.43 -11.20
CA TRP A 151 15.88 3.78 -10.21
C TRP A 151 15.67 2.67 -9.19
N SER A 152 15.63 1.41 -9.62
CA SER A 152 15.37 0.26 -8.74
C SER A 152 16.45 0.02 -7.68
N ARG A 153 17.67 0.47 -7.92
CA ARG A 153 18.81 0.32 -7.01
C ARG A 153 18.87 1.40 -5.91
N GLY A 154 18.09 2.45 -6.01
CA GLY A 154 18.09 3.57 -5.07
C GLY A 154 17.39 3.35 -3.73
#